data_f005c142ad5b69fbb3608f1946d9bb4a
#
_entry.id   f005c142ad5b69fbb3608f1946d9bb4a
#
_cell.length_a   1.000
_cell.length_b   1.000
_cell.length_c   1.000
_cell.angle_alpha   90.00
_cell.angle_beta   90.00
_cell.angle_gamma   90.00
#
_symmetry.space_group_name_H-M   'P 1'
#
loop_
_entity.id
_entity.type
_entity.pdbx_description
1 polymer ?
#
loop_
_entity_poly.entity_id
_entity_poly.type
_entity_poly.pdbx_seq_one_letter_code
_entity_poly.pdbx_strand_id
1 'polypeptide(L)'
;MNLKLCYITGWSLLVATGLSAQNRGDLAVKVARDSGQVIELTLQEAVDMARTNSPSAVSARHTFRSAYWSYRSFRANYLPSLTFSSNPDLTRTISKVTLGDGSEKYVSQNMLTVDGELSISQNVSLTGGSFFVQSSLQRMKLFDSNSVSFRSSPIIIGYSQSLFGYNSLRWDRRIEPVRYREAKKAYVESLELVSAETVNKFFALAQAQSNYDMARFNYNNADTLYKFGKGRYEIGRITEN
;
A
#
# COMPACT_ATOMS: atom_id res chain seq x y z
N MET A 1 -7.33 16.37 -27.59
CA MET A 1 -6.34 16.98 -26.66
C MET A 1 -5.33 15.88 -26.32
N ASN A 2 -4.14 15.97 -26.91
CA ASN A 2 -3.16 14.89 -27.04
C ASN A 2 -2.33 14.71 -25.78
N LEU A 3 -2.39 13.53 -25.15
CA LEU A 3 -1.39 13.11 -24.17
C LEU A 3 -0.22 12.46 -24.90
N LYS A 4 0.94 13.12 -24.89
CA LYS A 4 2.19 12.55 -25.36
C LYS A 4 2.83 11.72 -24.23
N LEU A 5 2.98 10.42 -24.48
CA LEU A 5 3.88 9.54 -23.73
C LEU A 5 5.32 9.97 -24.01
N CYS A 6 6.07 10.37 -23.00
CA CYS A 6 7.53 10.48 -23.09
C CYS A 6 8.18 9.19 -22.59
N TYR A 7 8.68 8.41 -23.53
CA TYR A 7 9.71 7.38 -23.27
C TYR A 7 11.05 8.08 -23.07
N ILE A 8 11.67 7.87 -21.92
CA ILE A 8 13.06 8.27 -21.69
C ILE A 8 13.88 6.99 -21.52
N THR A 9 14.50 6.59 -22.62
CA THR A 9 15.66 5.69 -22.64
C THR A 9 16.89 6.53 -22.39
N GLY A 10 17.49 6.38 -21.23
CA GLY A 10 18.76 7.03 -20.87
C GLY A 10 19.80 6.00 -20.46
N TRP A 11 20.52 5.47 -21.42
CA TRP A 11 21.78 4.78 -21.21
C TRP A 11 22.87 5.82 -21.00
N SER A 12 23.43 5.91 -19.82
CA SER A 12 24.70 6.60 -19.60
C SER A 12 25.76 5.60 -19.14
N LEU A 13 26.68 5.33 -20.08
CA LEU A 13 27.98 4.75 -19.80
C LEU A 13 28.74 5.69 -18.89
N LEU A 14 29.08 5.27 -17.67
CA LEU A 14 30.07 5.91 -16.82
C LEU A 14 31.31 5.03 -16.81
N VAL A 15 32.32 5.49 -17.51
CA VAL A 15 33.70 5.02 -17.43
C VAL A 15 34.24 5.41 -16.06
N ALA A 16 34.45 4.44 -15.19
CA ALA A 16 35.15 4.65 -13.92
C ALA A 16 36.65 4.44 -14.12
N THR A 17 37.37 5.53 -14.07
CA THR A 17 38.82 5.59 -13.92
C THR A 17 39.23 5.01 -12.59
N GLY A 18 40.27 4.17 -12.58
CA GLY A 18 40.77 3.45 -11.43
C GLY A 18 41.18 4.36 -10.28
N LEU A 19 40.68 4.04 -9.12
CA LEU A 19 41.33 4.33 -7.84
C LEU A 19 41.71 3.00 -7.22
N SER A 20 43.01 2.84 -7.00
CA SER A 20 43.61 1.78 -6.23
C SER A 20 43.04 1.81 -4.80
N ALA A 21 42.10 0.92 -4.50
CA ALA A 21 41.58 0.75 -3.15
C ALA A 21 42.58 -0.08 -2.34
N GLN A 22 43.07 0.53 -1.28
CA GLN A 22 43.80 -0.11 -0.20
C GLN A 22 43.07 -1.34 0.31
N ASN A 23 43.84 -2.43 0.38
CA ASN A 23 43.50 -3.75 0.88
C ASN A 23 42.95 -3.69 2.33
N ARG A 24 41.66 -3.45 2.51
CA ARG A 24 40.90 -3.89 3.68
C ARG A 24 40.21 -5.15 3.25
N GLY A 25 40.49 -6.24 3.93
CA GLY A 25 39.91 -7.55 3.68
C GLY A 25 38.40 -7.56 3.90
N ASP A 26 37.67 -6.88 3.03
CA ASP A 26 36.21 -6.97 3.01
C ASP A 26 35.84 -8.34 2.47
N LEU A 27 35.19 -9.12 3.32
CA LEU A 27 34.57 -10.40 2.92
C LEU A 27 33.57 -10.13 1.79
N ALA A 28 33.95 -10.49 0.57
CA ALA A 28 33.08 -10.44 -0.60
C ALA A 28 32.52 -11.82 -0.89
N VAL A 29 31.22 -11.89 -1.12
CA VAL A 29 30.49 -13.13 -1.43
C VAL A 29 30.10 -13.13 -2.90
N LYS A 30 30.33 -14.27 -3.58
CA LYS A 30 29.96 -14.44 -4.99
C LYS A 30 28.51 -14.89 -5.14
N VAL A 31 27.70 -14.12 -5.82
CA VAL A 31 26.29 -14.43 -6.09
C VAL A 31 26.11 -14.64 -7.59
N ALA A 32 25.58 -15.81 -7.98
CA ALA A 32 25.19 -16.06 -9.37
C ALA A 32 23.81 -15.46 -9.64
N ARG A 33 23.69 -14.66 -10.71
CA ARG A 33 22.40 -14.26 -11.27
C ARG A 33 21.93 -15.27 -12.32
N ASP A 34 20.62 -15.29 -12.57
CA ASP A 34 19.95 -16.13 -13.60
C ASP A 34 20.56 -16.00 -15.00
N SER A 35 21.33 -14.93 -15.26
CA SER A 35 22.04 -14.66 -16.51
C SER A 35 23.46 -15.26 -16.58
N GLY A 36 23.88 -16.08 -15.60
CA GLY A 36 25.23 -16.65 -15.54
C GLY A 36 26.32 -15.66 -15.13
N GLN A 37 26.01 -14.42 -14.81
CA GLN A 37 26.97 -13.45 -14.29
C GLN A 37 27.17 -13.64 -12.79
N VAL A 38 28.44 -13.82 -12.39
CA VAL A 38 28.83 -13.84 -10.97
C VAL A 38 29.05 -12.41 -10.52
N ILE A 39 28.34 -12.00 -9.47
CA ILE A 39 28.49 -10.69 -8.83
C ILE A 39 29.22 -10.88 -7.52
N GLU A 40 30.26 -10.12 -7.30
CA GLU A 40 30.92 -10.01 -6.01
C GLU A 40 30.25 -8.88 -5.22
N LEU A 41 29.71 -9.21 -4.06
CA LEU A 41 29.03 -8.26 -3.17
C LEU A 41 29.78 -8.13 -1.86
N THR A 42 30.04 -6.91 -1.45
CA THR A 42 30.49 -6.60 -0.09
C THR A 42 29.28 -6.64 0.87
N LEU A 43 29.56 -6.79 2.16
CA LEU A 43 28.50 -6.79 3.19
C LEU A 43 27.66 -5.49 3.14
N GLN A 44 28.30 -4.35 2.96
CA GLN A 44 27.62 -3.04 2.93
C GLN A 44 26.70 -2.94 1.71
N GLU A 45 27.18 -3.33 0.54
CA GLU A 45 26.36 -3.34 -0.69
C GLU A 45 25.17 -4.28 -0.58
N ALA A 46 25.35 -5.45 0.04
CA ALA A 46 24.26 -6.41 0.28
C ALA A 46 23.18 -5.81 1.19
N VAL A 47 23.56 -5.13 2.26
CA VAL A 47 22.64 -4.45 3.20
C VAL A 47 21.93 -3.30 2.49
N ASP A 48 22.61 -2.46 1.74
CA ASP A 48 22.02 -1.33 1.03
C ASP A 48 21.03 -1.79 -0.07
N MET A 49 21.39 -2.86 -0.77
CA MET A 49 20.50 -3.49 -1.76
C MET A 49 19.25 -4.08 -1.08
N ALA A 50 19.39 -4.73 0.07
CA ALA A 50 18.27 -5.30 0.80
C ALA A 50 17.33 -4.22 1.36
N ARG A 51 17.87 -3.12 1.89
CA ARG A 51 17.08 -1.97 2.39
C ARG A 51 16.28 -1.28 1.29
N THR A 52 16.75 -1.33 0.06
CA THR A 52 16.06 -0.70 -1.08
C THR A 52 15.10 -1.64 -1.78
N ASN A 53 15.49 -2.89 -2.02
CA ASN A 53 14.82 -3.78 -2.96
C ASN A 53 14.20 -5.02 -2.33
N SER A 54 14.47 -5.35 -1.05
CA SER A 54 13.87 -6.53 -0.46
C SER A 54 12.34 -6.39 -0.34
N PRO A 55 11.59 -7.49 -0.50
CA PRO A 55 10.14 -7.48 -0.33
C PRO A 55 9.71 -6.93 1.04
N SER A 56 10.45 -7.26 2.10
CA SER A 56 10.20 -6.78 3.46
C SER A 56 10.39 -5.26 3.59
N ALA A 57 11.45 -4.68 2.99
CA ALA A 57 11.68 -3.25 2.99
C ALA A 57 10.63 -2.50 2.16
N VAL A 58 10.23 -3.05 1.01
CA VAL A 58 9.16 -2.49 0.18
C VAL A 58 7.82 -2.53 0.93
N SER A 59 7.49 -3.63 1.60
CA SER A 59 6.30 -3.77 2.44
C SER A 59 6.29 -2.75 3.57
N ALA A 60 7.40 -2.61 4.32
CA ALA A 60 7.53 -1.61 5.39
C ALA A 60 7.31 -0.18 4.87
N ARG A 61 7.83 0.15 3.68
CA ARG A 61 7.61 1.45 3.03
C ARG A 61 6.16 1.69 2.69
N HIS A 62 5.45 0.67 2.18
CA HIS A 62 4.02 0.78 1.86
C HIS A 62 3.16 0.91 3.12
N THR A 63 3.48 0.17 4.17
CA THR A 63 2.81 0.28 5.47
C THR A 63 2.96 1.69 6.06
N PHE A 64 4.18 2.25 6.02
CA PHE A 64 4.40 3.64 6.45
C PHE A 64 3.62 4.65 5.60
N ARG A 65 3.60 4.46 4.25
CA ARG A 65 2.80 5.33 3.37
C ARG A 65 1.31 5.25 3.68
N SER A 66 0.79 4.07 3.98
CA SER A 66 -0.60 3.89 4.41
C SER A 66 -0.89 4.68 5.69
N ALA A 67 -0.04 4.56 6.70
CA ALA A 67 -0.17 5.32 7.96
C ALA A 67 -0.08 6.84 7.74
N TYR A 68 0.81 7.30 6.86
CA TYR A 68 0.91 8.70 6.48
C TYR A 68 -0.40 9.23 5.85
N TRP A 69 -0.97 8.49 4.91
CA TRP A 69 -2.21 8.90 4.26
C TRP A 69 -3.42 8.81 5.20
N SER A 70 -3.44 7.82 6.10
CA SER A 70 -4.45 7.72 7.17
C SER A 70 -4.41 8.93 8.09
N TYR A 71 -3.22 9.34 8.53
CA TYR A 71 -3.04 10.56 9.32
C TYR A 71 -3.45 11.83 8.57
N ARG A 72 -3.15 11.91 7.27
CA ARG A 72 -3.54 13.03 6.43
C ARG A 72 -5.07 13.08 6.22
N SER A 73 -5.70 11.92 5.99
CA SER A 73 -7.16 11.79 5.92
C SER A 73 -7.83 12.22 7.24
N PHE A 74 -7.29 11.75 8.36
CA PHE A 74 -7.73 12.18 9.68
C PHE A 74 -7.70 13.72 9.81
N ARG A 75 -6.62 14.37 9.42
CA ARG A 75 -6.53 15.83 9.46
C ARG A 75 -7.56 16.51 8.55
N ALA A 76 -7.86 15.90 7.40
CA ALA A 76 -8.86 16.44 6.49
C ALA A 76 -10.28 16.39 7.07
N ASN A 77 -10.59 15.44 7.97
CA ASN A 77 -11.89 15.34 8.63
C ASN A 77 -12.22 16.54 9.56
N TYR A 78 -11.24 17.39 9.86
CA TYR A 78 -11.42 18.63 10.60
C TYR A 78 -11.62 19.84 9.69
N LEU A 79 -11.57 19.66 8.39
CA LEU A 79 -11.89 20.72 7.40
C LEU A 79 -13.35 20.63 7.02
N PRO A 80 -13.95 21.74 6.55
CA PRO A 80 -15.30 21.72 5.97
C PRO A 80 -15.33 20.74 4.80
N SER A 81 -16.35 19.88 4.76
CA SER A 81 -16.60 19.01 3.61
C SER A 81 -17.79 19.55 2.81
N LEU A 82 -17.61 19.68 1.51
CA LEU A 82 -18.68 20.03 0.56
C LEU A 82 -19.09 18.73 -0.14
N THR A 83 -20.37 18.39 -0.04
CA THR A 83 -20.93 17.17 -0.64
C THR A 83 -22.11 17.55 -1.52
N PHE A 84 -22.13 17.04 -2.74
CA PHE A 84 -23.29 17.06 -3.62
C PHE A 84 -23.84 15.64 -3.72
N SER A 85 -25.13 15.48 -3.46
CA SER A 85 -25.85 14.21 -3.62
C SER A 85 -27.04 14.41 -4.55
N SER A 86 -27.28 13.42 -5.39
CA SER A 86 -28.47 13.38 -6.27
C SER A 86 -28.99 11.96 -6.30
N ASN A 87 -30.27 11.82 -6.05
CA ASN A 87 -30.94 10.54 -5.98
C ASN A 87 -32.17 10.53 -6.90
N PRO A 88 -32.05 10.03 -8.15
CA PRO A 88 -33.21 9.82 -9.01
C PRO A 88 -34.00 8.59 -8.54
N ASP A 89 -35.29 8.77 -8.30
CA ASP A 89 -36.24 7.74 -7.91
C ASP A 89 -37.42 7.67 -8.88
N LEU A 90 -37.64 6.49 -9.46
CA LEU A 90 -38.76 6.21 -10.34
C LEU A 90 -39.76 5.31 -9.60
N THR A 91 -40.83 5.91 -9.14
CA THR A 91 -41.87 5.23 -8.37
C THR A 91 -43.08 4.94 -9.24
N ARG A 92 -43.56 3.69 -9.19
CA ARG A 92 -44.85 3.31 -9.75
C ARG A 92 -45.68 2.67 -8.64
N THR A 93 -46.77 3.31 -8.28
CA THR A 93 -47.63 2.85 -7.19
C THR A 93 -49.12 2.93 -7.62
N ILE A 94 -49.95 2.10 -6.97
CA ILE A 94 -51.39 2.15 -7.09
C ILE A 94 -51.92 2.59 -5.74
N SER A 95 -52.51 3.77 -5.69
CA SER A 95 -53.10 4.33 -4.48
C SER A 95 -54.62 4.24 -4.50
N LYS A 96 -55.18 3.80 -3.39
CA LYS A 96 -56.61 3.79 -3.16
C LYS A 96 -57.04 5.20 -2.68
N VAL A 97 -57.84 5.85 -3.45
CA VAL A 97 -58.38 7.18 -3.12
C VAL A 97 -59.87 7.06 -2.85
N THR A 98 -60.30 7.54 -1.67
CA THR A 98 -61.73 7.65 -1.34
C THR A 98 -62.23 9.01 -1.83
N LEU A 99 -63.25 8.98 -2.68
CA LEU A 99 -63.90 10.18 -3.19
C LEU A 99 -64.88 10.75 -2.12
N GLY A 100 -65.27 12.01 -2.29
CA GLY A 100 -66.18 12.72 -1.36
C GLY A 100 -67.59 12.11 -1.25
N ASP A 101 -67.96 11.22 -2.15
CA ASP A 101 -69.23 10.44 -2.13
C ASP A 101 -69.08 9.09 -1.37
N GLY A 102 -67.89 8.81 -0.76
CA GLY A 102 -67.60 7.56 -0.06
C GLY A 102 -67.18 6.41 -0.97
N SER A 103 -67.18 6.59 -2.28
CA SER A 103 -66.71 5.57 -3.23
C SER A 103 -65.19 5.49 -3.24
N GLU A 104 -64.64 4.27 -3.46
CA GLU A 104 -63.21 4.00 -3.53
C GLU A 104 -62.75 3.79 -4.97
N LYS A 105 -61.70 4.52 -5.36
CA LYS A 105 -61.08 4.40 -6.69
C LYS A 105 -59.60 4.07 -6.58
N TYR A 106 -59.15 3.12 -7.35
CA TYR A 106 -57.73 2.84 -7.50
C TYR A 106 -57.13 3.71 -8.60
N VAL A 107 -56.12 4.49 -8.26
CA VAL A 107 -55.41 5.39 -9.19
C VAL A 107 -53.95 4.91 -9.28
N SER A 108 -53.51 4.63 -10.50
CA SER A 108 -52.07 4.37 -10.73
C SER A 108 -51.33 5.72 -10.75
N GLN A 109 -50.18 5.75 -10.12
CA GLN A 109 -49.36 6.93 -10.04
C GLN A 109 -47.95 6.57 -10.47
N ASN A 110 -47.51 7.11 -11.62
CA ASN A 110 -46.13 6.95 -12.10
C ASN A 110 -45.41 8.29 -11.93
N MET A 111 -44.33 8.28 -11.16
CA MET A 111 -43.66 9.51 -10.77
C MET A 111 -42.14 9.34 -10.85
N LEU A 112 -41.48 10.31 -11.45
CA LEU A 112 -40.00 10.44 -11.37
C LEU A 112 -39.68 11.61 -10.45
N THR A 113 -38.98 11.30 -9.37
CA THR A 113 -38.43 12.28 -8.44
C THR A 113 -36.93 12.35 -8.62
N VAL A 114 -36.38 13.53 -8.78
CA VAL A 114 -34.94 13.77 -8.85
C VAL A 114 -34.61 14.81 -7.79
N ASP A 115 -33.84 14.36 -6.78
CA ASP A 115 -33.36 15.22 -5.71
C ASP A 115 -31.93 15.65 -5.99
N GLY A 116 -31.63 16.92 -5.79
CA GLY A 116 -30.28 17.47 -5.76
C GLY A 116 -30.07 18.18 -4.43
N GLU A 117 -29.05 17.76 -3.69
CA GLU A 117 -28.71 18.34 -2.40
C GLU A 117 -27.22 18.73 -2.37
N LEU A 118 -26.97 19.96 -1.97
CA LEU A 118 -25.65 20.49 -1.71
C LEU A 118 -25.50 20.72 -0.20
N SER A 119 -24.54 20.08 0.44
CA SER A 119 -24.33 20.22 1.87
C SER A 119 -22.88 20.55 2.19
N ILE A 120 -22.68 21.49 3.11
CA ILE A 120 -21.38 21.78 3.75
C ILE A 120 -21.49 21.31 5.18
N SER A 121 -20.59 20.45 5.61
CA SER A 121 -20.53 19.97 6.99
C SER A 121 -19.16 20.23 7.60
N GLN A 122 -19.15 20.65 8.87
CA GLN A 122 -17.95 20.93 9.64
C GLN A 122 -18.03 20.26 11.01
N ASN A 123 -17.06 19.41 11.29
CA ASN A 123 -16.92 18.78 12.60
C ASN A 123 -16.29 19.73 13.63
N VAL A 124 -16.88 19.83 14.83
CA VAL A 124 -16.42 20.66 15.92
C VAL A 124 -15.76 19.77 16.99
N SER A 125 -14.42 19.77 17.05
CA SER A 125 -13.67 18.89 17.95
C SER A 125 -13.83 19.19 19.43
N LEU A 126 -14.21 20.42 19.80
CA LEU A 126 -14.39 20.82 21.21
C LEU A 126 -15.62 20.14 21.83
N THR A 127 -16.73 20.17 21.13
CA THR A 127 -18.02 19.65 21.59
C THR A 127 -18.29 18.24 21.11
N GLY A 128 -17.65 17.80 20.02
CA GLY A 128 -17.94 16.52 19.36
C GLY A 128 -19.18 16.54 18.49
N GLY A 129 -19.74 17.74 18.23
CA GLY A 129 -20.86 17.93 17.33
C GLY A 129 -20.42 18.29 15.91
N SER A 130 -21.40 18.45 15.02
CA SER A 130 -21.20 18.89 13.65
C SER A 130 -22.15 20.03 13.30
N PHE A 131 -21.62 21.03 12.65
CA PHE A 131 -22.35 22.12 12.05
C PHE A 131 -22.58 21.83 10.56
N PHE A 132 -23.78 22.09 10.04
CA PHE A 132 -24.06 21.88 8.62
C PHE A 132 -24.89 23.00 8.05
N VAL A 133 -24.64 23.25 6.75
CA VAL A 133 -25.43 24.14 5.90
C VAL A 133 -25.80 23.32 4.67
N GLN A 134 -27.08 23.30 4.35
CA GLN A 134 -27.67 22.45 3.33
C GLN A 134 -28.60 23.22 2.42
N SER A 135 -28.59 22.93 1.14
CA SER A 135 -29.51 23.45 0.13
C SER A 135 -30.03 22.29 -0.69
N SER A 136 -31.35 22.22 -0.93
CA SER A 136 -31.92 21.13 -1.70
C SER A 136 -32.92 21.62 -2.74
N LEU A 137 -32.93 20.95 -3.89
CA LEU A 137 -33.87 21.12 -4.97
C LEU A 137 -34.39 19.75 -5.40
N GLN A 138 -35.70 19.57 -5.35
CA GLN A 138 -36.38 18.37 -5.79
C GLN A 138 -37.25 18.71 -7.00
N ARG A 139 -37.09 17.93 -8.06
CA ARG A 139 -37.95 17.94 -9.24
C ARG A 139 -38.80 16.68 -9.26
N MET A 140 -40.10 16.86 -9.32
CA MET A 140 -41.08 15.79 -9.39
C MET A 140 -41.82 15.86 -10.73
N LYS A 141 -41.82 14.77 -11.49
CA LYS A 141 -42.56 14.62 -12.73
C LYS A 141 -43.56 13.48 -12.59
N LEU A 142 -44.87 13.81 -12.71
CA LEU A 142 -45.92 12.82 -12.81
C LEU A 142 -46.17 12.51 -14.30
N PHE A 143 -46.07 11.22 -14.67
CA PHE A 143 -46.27 10.82 -16.06
C PHE A 143 -47.75 10.73 -16.44
N ASP A 144 -48.63 10.42 -15.50
CA ASP A 144 -50.07 10.24 -15.74
C ASP A 144 -50.76 11.57 -16.06
N SER A 145 -50.37 12.66 -15.43
CA SER A 145 -50.89 14.02 -15.67
C SER A 145 -49.95 14.91 -16.46
N ASN A 146 -48.78 14.39 -16.84
CA ASN A 146 -47.67 15.12 -17.47
C ASN A 146 -47.34 16.45 -16.77
N SER A 147 -47.51 16.49 -15.45
CA SER A 147 -47.24 17.68 -14.65
C SER A 147 -45.82 17.61 -14.05
N VAL A 148 -45.15 18.76 -13.95
CA VAL A 148 -43.84 18.92 -13.35
C VAL A 148 -43.94 19.89 -12.20
N SER A 149 -43.47 19.48 -11.03
CA SER A 149 -43.44 20.31 -9.82
C SER A 149 -42.03 20.41 -9.29
N PHE A 150 -41.69 21.53 -8.67
CA PHE A 150 -40.42 21.77 -8.02
C PHE A 150 -40.64 22.11 -6.55
N ARG A 151 -39.83 21.53 -5.71
CA ARG A 151 -39.71 21.88 -4.29
C ARG A 151 -38.28 22.30 -4.02
N SER A 152 -38.07 23.46 -3.42
CA SER A 152 -36.76 23.93 -3.05
C SER A 152 -36.69 24.32 -1.57
N SER A 153 -35.58 23.96 -0.92
CA SER A 153 -35.23 24.47 0.40
C SER A 153 -33.87 25.18 0.24
N PRO A 154 -33.90 26.52 0.05
CA PRO A 154 -32.74 27.27 -0.37
C PRO A 154 -31.58 27.19 0.61
N ILE A 155 -31.83 27.31 1.91
CA ILE A 155 -30.81 27.23 2.97
C ILE A 155 -31.44 26.62 4.22
N ILE A 156 -30.79 25.57 4.71
CA ILE A 156 -31.06 24.96 6.00
C ILE A 156 -29.74 25.00 6.77
N ILE A 157 -29.75 25.57 7.96
CA ILE A 157 -28.59 25.62 8.84
C ILE A 157 -28.92 24.82 10.09
N GLY A 158 -28.05 23.94 10.48
CA GLY A 158 -28.25 23.11 11.66
C GLY A 158 -26.97 22.78 12.40
N TYR A 159 -27.13 22.41 13.66
CA TYR A 159 -26.08 21.91 14.52
C TYR A 159 -26.55 20.63 15.17
N SER A 160 -25.76 19.57 15.06
CA SER A 160 -26.01 18.27 15.65
C SER A 160 -25.01 18.02 16.76
N GLN A 161 -25.49 17.71 17.96
CA GLN A 161 -24.66 17.48 19.15
C GLN A 161 -25.15 16.26 19.93
N SER A 162 -24.28 15.30 20.15
CA SER A 162 -24.53 14.22 21.11
C SER A 162 -24.39 14.78 22.53
N LEU A 163 -25.48 14.74 23.30
CA LEU A 163 -25.48 15.25 24.68
C LEU A 163 -24.83 14.28 25.65
N PHE A 164 -25.09 12.98 25.46
CA PHE A 164 -24.52 11.90 26.25
C PHE A 164 -23.73 10.97 25.37
N GLY A 165 -22.42 10.99 25.48
CA GLY A 165 -21.58 10.13 24.69
C GLY A 165 -20.11 10.52 24.70
N TYR A 166 -19.33 9.61 24.19
CA TYR A 166 -17.90 9.77 24.03
C TYR A 166 -17.58 10.74 22.87
N ASN A 167 -16.78 11.75 23.15
CA ASN A 167 -16.30 12.66 22.11
C ASN A 167 -15.09 12.06 21.38
N SER A 168 -15.34 11.28 20.32
CA SER A 168 -14.31 10.64 19.51
C SER A 168 -13.34 11.65 18.89
N LEU A 169 -13.85 12.77 18.34
CA LEU A 169 -13.04 13.79 17.68
C LEU A 169 -11.95 14.38 18.57
N ARG A 170 -12.29 14.59 19.87
CA ARG A 170 -11.33 15.10 20.86
C ARG A 170 -10.22 14.11 21.14
N TRP A 171 -10.55 12.82 21.25
CA TRP A 171 -9.57 11.77 21.53
C TRP A 171 -8.75 11.42 20.32
N ASP A 172 -9.34 11.34 19.16
CA ASP A 172 -8.64 11.08 17.90
C ASP A 172 -7.58 12.16 17.63
N ARG A 173 -7.90 13.43 17.98
CA ARG A 173 -6.91 14.52 17.89
C ARG A 173 -5.66 14.31 18.77
N ARG A 174 -5.78 13.54 19.84
CA ARG A 174 -4.65 13.19 20.72
C ARG A 174 -3.96 11.91 20.30
N ILE A 175 -4.73 10.93 19.84
CA ILE A 175 -4.25 9.58 19.52
C ILE A 175 -3.55 9.55 18.16
N GLU A 176 -4.13 10.12 17.11
CA GLU A 176 -3.63 10.01 15.75
C GLU A 176 -2.21 10.56 15.53
N PRO A 177 -1.78 11.68 16.15
CA PRO A 177 -0.38 12.10 16.08
C PRO A 177 0.58 11.11 16.75
N VAL A 178 0.13 10.37 17.77
CA VAL A 178 0.94 9.34 18.46
C VAL A 178 1.06 8.11 17.56
N ARG A 179 -0.04 7.64 16.96
CA ARG A 179 -0.04 6.55 15.96
C ARG A 179 0.87 6.84 14.76
N TYR A 180 0.85 8.06 14.28
CA TYR A 180 1.76 8.45 13.19
C TYR A 180 3.22 8.40 13.62
N ARG A 181 3.56 8.81 14.85
CA ARG A 181 4.92 8.70 15.39
C ARG A 181 5.33 7.24 15.61
N GLU A 182 4.42 6.41 16.07
CA GLU A 182 4.60 4.96 16.17
C GLU A 182 4.90 4.33 14.81
N ALA A 183 4.08 4.61 13.79
CA ALA A 183 4.29 4.11 12.44
C ALA A 183 5.65 4.52 11.85
N LYS A 184 6.13 5.73 12.16
CA LYS A 184 7.45 6.18 11.75
C LYS A 184 8.58 5.39 12.42
N LYS A 185 8.43 5.06 13.71
CA LYS A 185 9.41 4.24 14.44
C LYS A 185 9.38 2.79 13.97
N ALA A 186 8.18 2.22 13.76
CA ALA A 186 8.01 0.87 13.24
C ALA A 186 8.61 0.69 11.83
N TYR A 187 8.57 1.73 11.01
CA TYR A 187 9.25 1.71 9.71
C TYR A 187 10.77 1.61 9.86
N VAL A 188 11.37 2.41 10.76
CA VAL A 188 12.82 2.34 11.03
C VAL A 188 13.20 0.97 11.59
N GLU A 189 12.45 0.47 12.56
CA GLU A 189 12.65 -0.87 13.13
C GLU A 189 12.61 -1.96 12.05
N SER A 190 11.62 -1.92 11.16
CA SER A 190 11.51 -2.87 10.05
C SER A 190 12.73 -2.83 9.12
N LEU A 191 13.29 -1.66 8.85
CA LEU A 191 14.53 -1.53 8.05
C LEU A 191 15.75 -2.10 8.76
N GLU A 192 15.85 -1.92 10.08
CA GLU A 192 16.94 -2.50 10.86
C GLU A 192 16.83 -4.03 10.96
N LEU A 193 15.61 -4.56 11.08
CA LEU A 193 15.39 -6.02 11.02
C LEU A 193 15.80 -6.60 9.67
N VAL A 194 15.48 -5.93 8.55
CA VAL A 194 15.95 -6.32 7.22
C VAL A 194 17.47 -6.32 7.14
N SER A 195 18.12 -5.31 7.74
CA SER A 195 19.57 -5.23 7.77
C SER A 195 20.20 -6.40 8.56
N ALA A 196 19.66 -6.70 9.75
CA ALA A 196 20.11 -7.82 10.57
C ALA A 196 19.91 -9.17 9.88
N GLU A 197 18.76 -9.39 9.24
CA GLU A 197 18.50 -10.60 8.48
C GLU A 197 19.48 -10.76 7.30
N THR A 198 19.76 -9.66 6.59
CA THR A 198 20.72 -9.66 5.47
C THR A 198 22.12 -10.01 5.92
N VAL A 199 22.59 -9.47 7.05
CA VAL A 199 23.89 -9.80 7.64
C VAL A 199 23.96 -11.31 7.94
N ASN A 200 22.95 -11.88 8.57
CA ASN A 200 22.91 -13.31 8.88
C ASN A 200 22.96 -14.17 7.61
N LYS A 201 22.20 -13.82 6.58
CA LYS A 201 22.18 -14.54 5.29
C LYS A 201 23.51 -14.39 4.54
N PHE A 202 24.14 -13.22 4.60
CA PHE A 202 25.45 -12.99 4.00
C PHE A 202 26.50 -13.91 4.58
N PHE A 203 26.61 -14.01 5.91
CA PHE A 203 27.58 -14.90 6.55
C PHE A 203 27.25 -16.38 6.36
N ALA A 204 25.97 -16.75 6.34
CA ALA A 204 25.56 -18.11 6.03
C ALA A 204 25.98 -18.52 4.60
N LEU A 205 25.84 -17.61 3.63
CA LEU A 205 26.30 -17.84 2.26
C LEU A 205 27.83 -17.95 2.18
N ALA A 206 28.57 -17.06 2.85
CA ALA A 206 30.02 -17.08 2.89
C ALA A 206 30.54 -18.42 3.49
N GLN A 207 29.88 -18.89 4.55
CA GLN A 207 30.22 -20.19 5.17
C GLN A 207 29.93 -21.37 4.22
N ALA A 208 28.77 -21.34 3.52
CA ALA A 208 28.42 -22.36 2.55
C ALA A 208 29.40 -22.43 1.38
N GLN A 209 29.87 -21.28 0.90
CA GLN A 209 30.90 -21.21 -0.14
C GLN A 209 32.22 -21.78 0.33
N SER A 210 32.67 -21.43 1.53
CA SER A 210 33.90 -21.99 2.11
C SER A 210 33.81 -23.50 2.26
N ASN A 211 32.69 -24.02 2.73
CA ASN A 211 32.45 -25.45 2.86
C ASN A 211 32.47 -26.16 1.49
N TYR A 212 31.89 -25.54 0.48
CA TYR A 212 31.89 -26.04 -0.90
C TYR A 212 33.34 -26.14 -1.45
N ASP A 213 34.13 -25.08 -1.26
CA ASP A 213 35.50 -25.04 -1.74
C ASP A 213 36.38 -26.10 -1.03
N MET A 214 36.21 -26.28 0.28
CA MET A 214 36.87 -27.35 1.03
C MET A 214 36.44 -28.74 0.54
N ALA A 215 35.15 -28.96 0.34
CA ALA A 215 34.66 -30.24 -0.17
C ALA A 215 35.23 -30.56 -1.56
N ARG A 216 35.25 -29.54 -2.44
CA ARG A 216 35.84 -29.64 -3.77
C ARG A 216 37.34 -29.94 -3.74
N PHE A 217 38.08 -29.27 -2.83
CA PHE A 217 39.49 -29.53 -2.63
C PHE A 217 39.73 -30.97 -2.18
N ASN A 218 38.98 -31.45 -1.17
CA ASN A 218 39.07 -32.80 -0.66
C ASN A 218 38.76 -33.88 -1.73
N TYR A 219 37.70 -33.60 -2.53
CA TYR A 219 37.36 -34.47 -3.66
C TYR A 219 38.50 -34.58 -4.68
N ASN A 220 39.08 -33.44 -5.09
CA ASN A 220 40.19 -33.45 -6.05
C ASN A 220 41.43 -34.19 -5.49
N ASN A 221 41.71 -34.05 -4.18
CA ASN A 221 42.80 -34.77 -3.54
C ASN A 221 42.54 -36.29 -3.50
N ALA A 222 41.33 -36.69 -3.11
CA ALA A 222 40.92 -38.09 -3.09
C ALA A 222 40.95 -38.74 -4.48
N ASP A 223 40.44 -38.01 -5.50
CA ASP A 223 40.48 -38.45 -6.91
C ASP A 223 41.92 -38.64 -7.40
N THR A 224 42.82 -37.72 -7.03
CA THR A 224 44.24 -37.80 -7.36
C THR A 224 44.89 -39.01 -6.69
N LEU A 225 44.66 -39.22 -5.37
CA LEU A 225 45.17 -40.37 -4.64
C LEU A 225 44.63 -41.69 -5.21
N TYR A 226 43.35 -41.73 -5.57
CA TYR A 226 42.75 -42.90 -6.23
C TYR A 226 43.43 -43.20 -7.58
N LYS A 227 43.64 -42.20 -8.42
CA LYS A 227 44.32 -42.35 -9.69
C LYS A 227 45.77 -42.86 -9.51
N PHE A 228 46.49 -42.32 -8.52
CA PHE A 228 47.83 -42.82 -8.17
C PHE A 228 47.80 -44.26 -7.65
N GLY A 229 46.85 -44.59 -6.78
CA GLY A 229 46.67 -45.95 -6.26
C GLY A 229 46.36 -46.94 -7.38
N LYS A 230 45.44 -46.59 -8.27
CA LYS A 230 45.08 -47.41 -9.43
C LYS A 230 46.29 -47.65 -10.36
N GLY A 231 47.03 -46.58 -10.69
CA GLY A 231 48.23 -46.72 -11.51
C GLY A 231 49.32 -47.59 -10.85
N ARG A 232 49.52 -47.54 -9.52
CA ARG A 232 50.45 -48.43 -8.80
C ARG A 232 49.99 -49.89 -8.75
N TYR A 233 48.68 -50.12 -8.71
CA TYR A 233 48.09 -51.44 -8.80
C TYR A 233 48.32 -52.05 -10.19
N GLU A 234 48.05 -51.31 -11.26
CA GLU A 234 48.21 -51.74 -12.65
C GLU A 234 49.63 -52.11 -12.98
N ILE A 235 50.67 -51.53 -12.35
CA ILE A 235 52.08 -51.89 -12.49
C ILE A 235 52.59 -52.90 -11.42
N GLY A 236 51.66 -53.50 -10.67
CA GLY A 236 51.99 -54.59 -9.69
C GLY A 236 52.76 -54.16 -8.46
N ARG A 237 52.77 -52.85 -8.09
CA ARG A 237 53.49 -52.32 -6.94
C ARG A 237 52.69 -52.31 -5.62
N ILE A 238 51.42 -52.58 -5.66
CA ILE A 238 50.51 -52.69 -4.50
C ILE A 238 49.53 -53.81 -4.75
N THR A 239 49.12 -54.52 -3.72
CA THR A 239 48.04 -55.52 -3.73
C THR A 239 46.69 -54.79 -3.54
N GLU A 240 45.63 -55.44 -4.03
CA GLU A 240 44.25 -55.00 -3.82
C GLU A 240 43.90 -55.22 -2.35
N ASN A 241 43.84 -54.12 -1.54
CA ASN A 241 43.36 -54.13 -0.16
C ASN A 241 42.68 -52.79 0.12
#